data_524d73a55203b17fd2dc21eb2f8c9bfd
#
_entry.id   524d73a55203b17fd2dc21eb2f8c9bfd
#
_cell.length_a   1.000
_cell.length_b   1.000
_cell.length_c   1.000
_cell.angle_alpha   90.00
_cell.angle_beta   90.00
_cell.angle_gamma   90.00
#
_symmetry.space_group_name_H-M   'P 1'
#
loop_
_entity.id
_entity.type
_entity.pdbx_description
1 polymer ?
#
loop_
_entity_poly.entity_id
_entity_poly.type
_entity_poly.pdbx_seq_one_letter_code
_entity_poly.pdbx_strand_id
1 'polypeptide(L)'
;MNAIAEVKGLYKIVALKRLRQTEGVLFDLIPNDFFEGLGGVDRVIHASHALSPGPVGDVARPWYMHLHQSDNLVVLHGERHIDLYSVAHGKIERFVVTKDKIWHNGELVADQPAVLCWPTHVFHRVESKAQGSASMNFAQRSSDFDIRYNFSIYDLDTE
;
A
#
# COMPACT_ATOMS: atom_id res chain seq x y z
N MET A 1 8.34 -14.55 -8.33
CA MET A 1 7.24 -13.56 -8.55
C MET A 1 7.74 -12.44 -9.44
N ASN A 2 7.10 -12.24 -10.59
CA ASN A 2 7.53 -11.22 -11.54
C ASN A 2 6.90 -9.87 -11.21
N ALA A 3 7.74 -8.87 -10.92
CA ALA A 3 7.28 -7.50 -10.73
C ALA A 3 6.97 -6.82 -12.07
N ILE A 4 5.86 -6.05 -12.10
CA ILE A 4 5.55 -5.12 -13.19
C ILE A 4 6.52 -3.94 -13.15
N ALA A 5 6.77 -3.43 -11.94
CA ALA A 5 7.70 -2.34 -11.64
C ALA A 5 8.28 -2.52 -10.24
N GLU A 6 9.51 -2.05 -10.03
CA GLU A 6 10.18 -2.14 -8.74
C GLU A 6 11.24 -1.05 -8.60
N VAL A 7 11.29 -0.43 -7.44
CA VAL A 7 12.46 0.28 -6.92
C VAL A 7 12.88 -0.42 -5.64
N LYS A 8 14.04 -1.07 -5.67
CA LYS A 8 14.54 -1.86 -4.54
C LYS A 8 14.63 -1.02 -3.27
N GLY A 9 14.05 -1.54 -2.19
CA GLY A 9 14.02 -0.85 -0.90
C GLY A 9 12.93 0.23 -0.78
N LEU A 10 12.11 0.44 -1.80
CA LEU A 10 11.02 1.41 -1.77
C LEU A 10 9.67 0.80 -2.11
N TYR A 11 9.51 0.21 -3.28
CA TYR A 11 8.26 -0.41 -3.66
C TYR A 11 8.42 -1.52 -4.71
N LYS A 12 7.39 -2.33 -4.82
CA LYS A 12 7.21 -3.33 -5.86
C LYS A 12 5.74 -3.40 -6.26
N ILE A 13 5.46 -3.53 -7.55
CA ILE A 13 4.12 -3.78 -8.09
C ILE A 13 4.08 -5.17 -8.69
N VAL A 14 3.15 -6.00 -8.22
CA VAL A 14 3.03 -7.41 -8.64
C VAL A 14 1.62 -7.66 -9.16
N ALA A 15 1.50 -8.16 -10.39
CA ALA A 15 0.21 -8.52 -10.96
C ALA A 15 -0.47 -9.65 -10.17
N LEU A 16 -1.78 -9.56 -10.01
CA LEU A 16 -2.59 -10.71 -9.62
C LEU A 16 -2.71 -11.65 -10.82
N LYS A 17 -2.75 -12.95 -10.55
CA LYS A 17 -2.93 -13.95 -11.59
C LYS A 17 -4.43 -14.20 -11.80
N ARG A 18 -4.94 -13.94 -13.02
CA ARG A 18 -6.30 -14.34 -13.36
C ARG A 18 -6.41 -15.86 -13.27
N LEU A 19 -7.22 -16.33 -12.33
CA LEU A 19 -7.50 -17.76 -12.14
C LEU A 19 -8.68 -18.21 -13.00
N ARG A 20 -9.74 -17.40 -13.01
CA ARG A 20 -10.98 -17.70 -13.74
C ARG A 20 -11.75 -16.42 -14.04
N GLN A 21 -12.49 -16.42 -15.14
CA GLN A 21 -13.44 -15.36 -15.48
C GLN A 21 -14.73 -15.98 -15.97
N THR A 22 -15.85 -15.49 -15.42
CA THR A 22 -17.21 -15.77 -15.90
C THR A 22 -17.92 -14.45 -16.16
N GLU A 23 -19.12 -14.47 -16.67
CA GLU A 23 -19.88 -13.24 -16.91
C GLU A 23 -20.07 -12.46 -15.59
N GLY A 24 -19.56 -11.24 -15.56
CA GLY A 24 -19.65 -10.35 -14.40
C GLY A 24 -18.79 -10.76 -13.19
N VAL A 25 -17.97 -11.82 -13.26
CA VAL A 25 -17.16 -12.30 -12.12
C VAL A 25 -15.73 -12.56 -12.53
N LEU A 26 -14.79 -11.99 -11.77
CA LEU A 26 -13.37 -12.19 -11.92
C LEU A 26 -12.81 -12.89 -10.67
N PHE A 27 -12.05 -13.96 -10.89
CA PHE A 27 -11.30 -14.64 -9.84
C PHE A 27 -9.81 -14.41 -10.05
N ASP A 28 -9.22 -13.59 -9.17
CA ASP A 28 -7.79 -13.30 -9.18
C ASP A 28 -7.11 -13.94 -7.97
N LEU A 29 -5.99 -14.59 -8.22
CA LEU A 29 -5.20 -15.24 -7.18
C LEU A 29 -4.17 -14.26 -6.61
N ILE A 30 -4.17 -14.13 -5.29
CA ILE A 30 -3.08 -13.48 -4.55
C ILE A 30 -1.87 -14.43 -4.58
N PRO A 31 -0.69 -13.99 -5.04
CA PRO A 31 0.51 -14.84 -5.06
C PRO A 31 0.87 -15.40 -3.69
N ASN A 32 1.26 -16.68 -3.66
CA ASN A 32 1.58 -17.38 -2.41
C ASN A 32 2.74 -16.75 -1.62
N ASP A 33 3.64 -16.05 -2.31
CA ASP A 33 4.78 -15.37 -1.71
C ASP A 33 4.37 -14.35 -0.63
N PHE A 34 3.13 -13.82 -0.71
CA PHE A 34 2.61 -12.91 0.31
C PHE A 34 2.15 -13.59 1.60
N PHE A 35 2.03 -14.92 1.58
CA PHE A 35 1.69 -15.70 2.78
C PHE A 35 2.93 -16.13 3.57
N GLU A 36 4.11 -16.08 2.97
CA GLU A 36 5.37 -16.33 3.68
C GLU A 36 5.64 -15.18 4.68
N GLY A 37 5.82 -15.53 5.96
CA GLY A 37 6.00 -14.53 7.02
C GLY A 37 4.74 -13.69 7.32
N LEU A 38 3.57 -14.15 6.87
CA LEU A 38 2.30 -13.46 7.12
C LEU A 38 2.02 -13.36 8.61
N GLY A 39 1.96 -12.13 9.13
CA GLY A 39 1.60 -11.82 10.51
C GLY A 39 0.15 -11.42 10.70
N GLY A 40 -0.53 -11.05 9.63
CA GLY A 40 -1.94 -10.68 9.63
C GLY A 40 -2.44 -10.27 8.27
N VAL A 41 -3.76 -10.29 8.13
CA VAL A 41 -4.45 -9.72 6.96
C VAL A 41 -5.37 -8.62 7.48
N ASP A 42 -5.04 -7.38 7.17
CA ASP A 42 -5.78 -6.23 7.65
C ASP A 42 -6.92 -5.92 6.69
N ARG A 43 -8.11 -5.74 7.23
CA ARG A 43 -9.25 -5.17 6.53
C ARG A 43 -9.28 -3.68 6.80
N VAL A 44 -9.09 -2.84 5.78
CA VAL A 44 -8.97 -1.41 5.95
C VAL A 44 -10.05 -0.67 5.16
N ILE A 45 -10.91 0.06 5.87
CA ILE A 45 -12.01 0.82 5.30
C ILE A 45 -11.77 2.31 5.53
N HIS A 46 -11.72 3.07 4.45
CA HIS A 46 -11.67 4.52 4.49
C HIS A 46 -13.03 5.11 4.17
N ALA A 47 -13.52 5.98 5.05
CA ALA A 47 -14.65 6.84 4.73
C ALA A 47 -14.27 7.87 3.64
N SER A 48 -15.26 8.65 3.19
CA SER A 48 -15.04 9.77 2.27
C SER A 48 -13.96 10.71 2.80
N HIS A 49 -12.97 11.03 1.96
CA HIS A 49 -11.85 11.92 2.25
C HIS A 49 -10.99 11.54 3.47
N ALA A 50 -10.98 10.28 3.86
CA ALA A 50 -10.16 9.80 4.98
C ALA A 50 -8.66 9.98 4.70
N LEU A 51 -7.94 10.34 5.76
CA LEU A 51 -6.48 10.42 5.80
C LEU A 51 -5.93 9.36 6.76
N SER A 52 -4.88 8.67 6.36
CA SER A 52 -4.18 7.69 7.20
C SER A 52 -2.65 7.84 7.06
N PRO A 53 -1.95 8.33 8.08
CA PRO A 53 -2.47 8.87 9.35
C PRO A 53 -3.26 10.17 9.15
N GLY A 54 -4.15 10.43 10.10
CA GLY A 54 -4.82 11.73 10.21
C GLY A 54 -3.88 12.80 10.76
N PRO A 55 -4.31 14.07 10.76
CA PRO A 55 -3.52 15.18 11.29
C PRO A 55 -3.16 14.97 12.77
N VAL A 56 -1.99 15.43 13.17
CA VAL A 56 -1.53 15.43 14.57
C VAL A 56 -0.96 16.79 14.91
N GLY A 57 -1.55 17.49 15.88
CA GLY A 57 -1.16 18.85 16.21
C GLY A 57 -1.22 19.76 14.98
N ASP A 58 -0.13 20.45 14.70
CA ASP A 58 0.00 21.34 13.52
C ASP A 58 0.44 20.60 12.24
N VAL A 59 0.70 19.30 12.32
CA VAL A 59 1.12 18.49 11.18
C VAL A 59 -0.10 17.96 10.45
N ALA A 60 -0.41 18.53 9.28
CA ALA A 60 -1.59 18.19 8.50
C ALA A 60 -1.51 16.81 7.82
N ARG A 61 -0.33 16.43 7.40
CA ARG A 61 -0.09 15.20 6.63
C ARG A 61 1.15 14.45 7.16
N PRO A 62 1.06 13.85 8.36
CA PRO A 62 2.14 13.02 8.90
C PRO A 62 2.29 11.70 8.13
N TRP A 63 3.29 10.92 8.52
CA TRP A 63 3.65 9.66 7.89
C TRP A 63 3.59 8.51 8.89
N TYR A 64 3.21 7.32 8.42
CA TYR A 64 3.54 6.06 9.08
C TYR A 64 4.87 5.53 8.58
N MET A 65 5.52 4.71 9.40
CA MET A 65 6.64 3.86 9.00
C MET A 65 6.71 2.66 9.94
N HIS A 66 6.90 1.48 9.36
CA HIS A 66 6.98 0.23 10.11
C HIS A 66 8.41 -0.30 10.14
N LEU A 67 8.91 -0.59 11.34
CA LEU A 67 10.25 -1.19 11.52
C LEU A 67 10.24 -2.71 11.28
N HIS A 68 9.10 -3.37 11.53
CA HIS A 68 8.99 -4.82 11.62
C HIS A 68 7.82 -5.38 10.79
N GLN A 69 7.27 -4.58 9.89
CA GLN A 69 6.18 -4.97 9.00
C GLN A 69 6.44 -4.46 7.59
N SER A 70 6.26 -5.34 6.62
CA SER A 70 6.11 -4.97 5.21
C SER A 70 4.63 -5.04 4.84
N ASP A 71 4.19 -4.13 3.99
CA ASP A 71 2.81 -4.04 3.55
C ASP A 71 2.64 -4.48 2.10
N ASN A 72 1.56 -5.21 1.84
CA ASN A 72 1.19 -5.69 0.52
C ASN A 72 -0.30 -5.40 0.31
N LEU A 73 -0.58 -4.31 -0.40
CA LEU A 73 -1.90 -3.70 -0.51
C LEU A 73 -2.65 -4.19 -1.74
N VAL A 74 -3.86 -4.67 -1.52
CA VAL A 74 -4.85 -4.98 -2.57
C VAL A 74 -6.07 -4.10 -2.36
N VAL A 75 -6.37 -3.22 -3.31
CA VAL A 75 -7.56 -2.37 -3.27
C VAL A 75 -8.74 -3.15 -3.87
N LEU A 76 -9.87 -3.13 -3.17
CA LEU A 76 -11.09 -3.83 -3.55
C LEU A 76 -12.19 -2.89 -4.02
N HIS A 77 -12.17 -1.63 -3.56
CA HIS A 77 -13.16 -0.60 -3.91
C HIS A 77 -12.56 0.79 -3.75
N GLY A 78 -12.99 1.71 -4.61
CA GLY A 78 -12.54 3.10 -4.59
C GLY A 78 -11.09 3.26 -5.00
N GLU A 79 -10.48 4.36 -4.57
CA GLU A 79 -9.11 4.73 -4.88
C GLU A 79 -8.32 4.98 -3.61
N ARG A 80 -7.11 4.43 -3.54
CA ARG A 80 -6.09 4.76 -2.57
C ARG A 80 -5.01 5.62 -3.21
N HIS A 81 -4.86 6.85 -2.73
CA HIS A 81 -3.78 7.74 -3.09
C HIS A 81 -2.68 7.57 -2.06
N ILE A 82 -1.55 7.02 -2.46
CA ILE A 82 -0.48 6.57 -1.57
C ILE A 82 0.79 7.31 -1.92
N ASP A 83 1.36 7.99 -0.93
CA ASP A 83 2.72 8.52 -1.01
C ASP A 83 3.67 7.56 -0.31
N LEU A 84 4.76 7.20 -0.97
CA LEU A 84 5.88 6.45 -0.42
C LEU A 84 7.15 7.30 -0.45
N TYR A 85 7.94 7.19 0.62
CA TYR A 85 9.22 7.89 0.75
C TYR A 85 10.20 7.04 1.55
N SER A 86 11.45 7.06 1.18
CA SER A 86 12.54 6.59 2.01
C SER A 86 13.70 7.58 1.98
N VAL A 87 14.44 7.67 3.07
CA VAL A 87 15.60 8.58 3.17
C VAL A 87 16.64 8.28 2.09
N ALA A 88 16.86 6.99 1.80
CA ALA A 88 17.82 6.58 0.77
C ALA A 88 17.38 6.97 -0.65
N HIS A 89 16.07 6.99 -0.92
CA HIS A 89 15.53 7.39 -2.23
C HIS A 89 15.45 8.92 -2.38
N GLY A 90 15.11 9.64 -1.32
CA GLY A 90 15.19 11.09 -1.24
C GLY A 90 14.08 11.86 -1.95
N LYS A 91 13.04 11.19 -2.45
CA LYS A 91 11.87 11.84 -3.05
C LYS A 91 10.59 11.06 -2.82
N ILE A 92 9.45 11.76 -2.88
CA ILE A 92 8.13 11.14 -2.76
C ILE A 92 7.75 10.47 -4.08
N GLU A 93 7.34 9.23 -4.01
CA GLU A 93 6.69 8.50 -5.11
C GLU A 93 5.19 8.40 -4.83
N ARG A 94 4.37 8.81 -5.79
CA ARG A 94 2.92 8.89 -5.66
C ARG A 94 2.22 7.84 -6.48
N PHE A 95 1.34 7.10 -5.82
CA PHE A 95 0.56 6.03 -6.45
C PHE A 95 -0.93 6.31 -6.31
N VAL A 96 -1.69 5.94 -7.33
CA VAL A 96 -3.13 5.78 -7.25
C VAL A 96 -3.43 4.32 -7.53
N VAL A 97 -4.05 3.64 -6.56
CA VAL A 97 -4.36 2.21 -6.65
C VAL A 97 -5.86 2.03 -6.63
N THR A 98 -6.37 1.33 -7.63
CA THR A 98 -7.76 0.86 -7.70
C THR A 98 -7.80 -0.67 -7.75
N LYS A 99 -9.00 -1.23 -7.79
CA LYS A 99 -9.15 -2.70 -7.94
C LYS A 99 -8.61 -3.25 -9.26
N ASP A 100 -8.44 -2.40 -10.28
CA ASP A 100 -8.10 -2.82 -11.65
C ASP A 100 -6.79 -2.24 -12.16
N LYS A 101 -6.26 -1.16 -11.56
CA LYS A 101 -5.16 -0.38 -12.13
C LYS A 101 -4.29 0.25 -11.06
N ILE A 102 -3.03 0.52 -11.42
CA ILE A 102 -2.11 1.34 -10.63
C ILE A 102 -1.48 2.42 -11.53
N TRP A 103 -1.55 3.67 -11.07
CA TRP A 103 -0.80 4.79 -11.63
C TRP A 103 0.36 5.14 -10.68
N HIS A 104 1.47 5.52 -11.26
CA HIS A 104 2.65 6.00 -10.57
C HIS A 104 3.05 7.37 -11.11
N ASN A 105 3.09 8.39 -10.25
CA ASN A 105 3.36 9.77 -10.62
C ASN A 105 2.53 10.26 -11.82
N GLY A 106 1.27 9.85 -11.88
CA GLY A 106 0.33 10.21 -12.94
C GLY A 106 0.36 9.34 -14.19
N GLU A 107 1.30 8.39 -14.30
CA GLU A 107 1.41 7.47 -15.44
C GLU A 107 0.82 6.10 -15.10
N LEU A 108 0.07 5.51 -16.02
CA LEU A 108 -0.49 4.17 -15.86
C LEU A 108 0.64 3.14 -15.98
N VAL A 109 0.92 2.43 -14.87
CA VAL A 109 1.98 1.42 -14.78
C VAL A 109 1.47 -0.01 -14.70
N ALA A 110 0.24 -0.21 -14.24
CA ALA A 110 -0.42 -1.51 -14.25
C ALA A 110 -1.86 -1.35 -14.74
N ASP A 111 -2.19 -1.90 -15.90
CA ASP A 111 -3.54 -1.96 -16.46
C ASP A 111 -4.17 -3.33 -16.21
N GLN A 112 -4.07 -3.78 -14.98
CA GLN A 112 -4.60 -5.04 -14.48
C GLN A 112 -4.61 -5.02 -12.96
N PRO A 113 -5.39 -5.88 -12.29
CA PRO A 113 -5.33 -6.04 -10.83
C PRO A 113 -3.91 -6.36 -10.38
N ALA A 114 -3.42 -5.62 -9.40
CA ALA A 114 -2.06 -5.75 -8.91
C ALA A 114 -1.97 -5.38 -7.42
N VAL A 115 -0.92 -5.88 -6.78
CA VAL A 115 -0.54 -5.56 -5.40
C VAL A 115 0.53 -4.48 -5.42
N LEU A 116 0.34 -3.42 -4.64
CA LEU A 116 1.41 -2.47 -4.32
C LEU A 116 2.05 -2.89 -3.00
N CYS A 117 3.35 -3.14 -3.05
CA CYS A 117 4.14 -3.61 -1.90
C CYS A 117 5.16 -2.57 -1.50
N TRP A 118 5.38 -2.39 -0.20
CA TRP A 118 6.53 -1.65 0.32
C TRP A 118 7.12 -2.35 1.56
N PRO A 119 8.46 -2.37 1.66
CA PRO A 119 9.14 -3.03 2.76
C PRO A 119 9.13 -2.21 4.05
N THR A 120 9.72 -2.76 5.11
CA THR A 120 10.05 -2.02 6.34
C THR A 120 10.86 -0.75 6.02
N HIS A 121 10.80 0.23 6.91
CA HIS A 121 11.53 1.52 6.83
C HIS A 121 11.10 2.44 5.67
N VAL A 122 10.01 2.14 5.00
CA VAL A 122 9.39 3.03 4.02
C VAL A 122 8.29 3.86 4.71
N PHE A 123 8.45 5.17 4.65
CA PHE A 123 7.42 6.10 5.10
C PHE A 123 6.27 6.08 4.11
N HIS A 124 5.05 5.99 4.63
CA HIS A 124 3.85 5.95 3.80
C HIS A 124 2.73 6.73 4.43
N ARG A 125 1.87 7.28 3.57
CA ARG A 125 0.62 7.93 3.96
C ARG A 125 -0.40 7.73 2.85
N VAL A 126 -1.65 7.62 3.25
CA VAL A 126 -2.75 7.25 2.36
C VAL A 126 -3.89 8.22 2.50
N GLU A 127 -4.49 8.59 1.39
CA GLU A 127 -5.77 9.30 1.39
C GLU A 127 -6.77 8.64 0.45
N SER A 128 -8.04 8.79 0.77
CA SER A 128 -9.15 8.43 -0.10
C SER A 128 -9.91 9.68 -0.54
N LYS A 129 -10.57 9.60 -1.69
CA LYS A 129 -11.40 10.69 -2.23
C LYS A 129 -12.87 10.54 -1.79
N ALA A 130 -13.79 11.21 -2.45
CA ALA A 130 -15.19 11.31 -2.06
C ALA A 130 -15.90 9.95 -1.86
N GLN A 131 -15.53 8.93 -2.63
CA GLN A 131 -16.15 7.60 -2.54
C GLN A 131 -15.61 6.74 -1.39
N GLY A 132 -14.56 7.19 -0.68
CA GLY A 132 -13.84 6.35 0.26
C GLY A 132 -13.11 5.21 -0.46
N SER A 133 -12.70 4.20 0.29
CA SER A 133 -12.06 3.02 -0.29
C SER A 133 -12.10 1.82 0.66
N ALA A 134 -11.93 0.64 0.09
CA ALA A 134 -11.75 -0.61 0.83
C ALA A 134 -10.55 -1.36 0.30
N SER A 135 -9.75 -1.90 1.20
CA SER A 135 -8.56 -2.68 0.85
C SER A 135 -8.31 -3.79 1.84
N MET A 136 -7.49 -4.75 1.41
CA MET A 136 -6.84 -5.71 2.28
C MET A 136 -5.34 -5.49 2.22
N ASN A 137 -4.69 -5.64 3.35
CA ASN A 137 -3.23 -5.57 3.46
C ASN A 137 -2.72 -6.90 4.01
N PHE A 138 -1.87 -7.57 3.24
CA PHE A 138 -1.18 -8.78 3.65
C PHE A 138 0.11 -8.37 4.36
N ALA A 139 0.04 -8.23 5.68
CA ALA A 139 1.14 -7.76 6.50
C ALA A 139 2.12 -8.87 6.82
N GLN A 140 3.34 -8.77 6.29
CA GLN A 140 4.42 -9.69 6.62
C GLN A 140 5.22 -9.10 7.79
N ARG A 141 5.36 -9.86 8.87
CA ARG A 141 5.91 -9.38 10.15
C ARG A 141 7.11 -10.20 10.57
N SER A 142 8.13 -9.51 11.09
CA SER A 142 9.28 -10.18 11.74
C SER A 142 8.93 -10.61 13.16
N SER A 143 9.82 -11.43 13.79
CA SER A 143 9.69 -11.85 15.19
C SER A 143 9.69 -10.69 16.18
N ASP A 144 10.24 -9.54 15.81
CA ASP A 144 10.35 -8.35 16.66
C ASP A 144 9.14 -7.42 16.55
N PHE A 145 8.11 -7.82 15.78
CA PHE A 145 6.88 -7.04 15.65
C PHE A 145 6.19 -6.84 16.99
N ASP A 146 5.84 -5.58 17.29
CA ASP A 146 5.03 -5.19 18.44
C ASP A 146 3.99 -4.17 18.02
N ILE A 147 2.71 -4.51 18.17
CA ILE A 147 1.58 -3.65 17.77
C ILE A 147 1.61 -2.28 18.44
N ARG A 148 2.19 -2.17 19.64
CA ARG A 148 2.27 -0.91 20.40
C ARG A 148 3.09 0.15 19.67
N TYR A 149 4.04 -0.27 18.81
CA TYR A 149 4.96 0.61 18.09
C TYR A 149 4.77 0.58 16.57
N ASN A 150 3.87 -0.27 16.07
CA ASN A 150 3.70 -0.46 14.62
C ASN A 150 3.12 0.77 13.92
N PHE A 151 2.28 1.54 14.62
CA PHE A 151 1.63 2.75 14.09
C PHE A 151 2.31 4.04 14.56
N SER A 152 3.63 4.04 14.67
CA SER A 152 4.40 5.24 14.96
C SER A 152 4.24 6.27 13.83
N ILE A 153 4.05 7.53 14.24
CA ILE A 153 3.75 8.65 13.35
C ILE A 153 4.95 9.58 13.31
N TYR A 154 5.28 10.04 12.11
CA TYR A 154 6.45 10.87 11.84
C TYR A 154 6.05 12.15 11.12
N ASP A 155 6.73 13.24 11.45
CA ASP A 155 6.76 14.45 10.66
C ASP A 155 8.10 14.51 9.91
N LEU A 156 8.03 14.59 8.59
CA LEU A 156 9.21 14.57 7.74
C LEU A 156 9.30 15.84 6.90
N ASP A 157 10.49 16.40 6.85
CA ASP A 157 10.88 17.31 5.78
C ASP A 157 11.34 16.48 4.59
N THR A 158 10.58 16.52 3.53
CA THR A 158 10.81 15.73 2.31
C THR A 158 11.26 16.57 1.10
N GLU A 159 11.53 17.88 1.32
CA GLU A 159 12.02 18.80 0.30
C GLU A 159 13.55 18.89 0.25
#